data_e01745ef517d70582f94ae793c0ec935
#
_entry.id   e01745ef517d70582f94ae793c0ec935
#
_cell.length_a   1.000
_cell.length_b   1.000
_cell.length_c   1.000
_cell.angle_alpha   90.00
_cell.angle_beta   90.00
_cell.angle_gamma   90.00
#
_symmetry.space_group_name_H-M   'P 1'
#
loop_
_entity.id
_entity.type
_entity.pdbx_description
1 polymer ?
#
loop_
_entity_poly.entity_id
_entity_poly.type
_entity_poly.pdbx_seq_one_letter_code
_entity_poly.pdbx_strand_id
1 'polypeptide(L)'
;MPYTRIYDSSQPFILDIHHQLGQPGTLDQSLWSGVTYAKAGTVVGKVTSSGKYGPYDHSASDGREFAVGILKSNIPFTVDSGNVRMDGVGDILIQGRVDKTKLTGYDSYVDAMLPLITFEPKVNPSAVITILEQPAPMSTINVGLS
;
A
#
# COMPACT_ATOMS: atom_id res chain seq x y z
N MET A 1 16.11 24.03 6.06
CA MET A 1 16.24 23.67 5.59
C MET A 1 16.22 22.44 5.02
N PRO A 2 16.92 21.78 4.98
CA PRO A 2 17.03 20.55 4.24
C PRO A 2 16.18 19.39 4.69
N TYR A 3 15.23 19.65 5.51
CA TYR A 3 14.45 18.53 5.97
C TYR A 3 13.45 18.04 4.92
N THR A 4 13.30 18.72 3.84
CA THR A 4 12.40 18.21 2.80
C THR A 4 12.87 16.88 2.27
N ARG A 5 14.15 16.65 2.29
CA ARG A 5 14.65 15.39 1.77
C ARG A 5 14.40 14.21 2.64
N ILE A 6 14.15 14.47 3.90
CA ILE A 6 13.91 13.41 4.84
C ILE A 6 12.62 12.69 4.49
N TYR A 7 11.64 13.43 4.00
CA TYR A 7 10.39 12.81 3.63
C TYR A 7 10.57 11.84 2.48
N ASP A 8 11.32 12.26 1.50
CA ASP A 8 11.51 11.44 0.32
C ASP A 8 12.23 10.16 0.63
N SER A 9 13.19 10.22 1.54
CA SER A 9 13.96 9.04 1.85
C SER A 9 13.15 8.01 2.63
N SER A 10 12.14 8.45 3.38
CA SER A 10 11.36 7.53 4.18
C SER A 10 10.08 7.07 3.49
N GLN A 11 9.58 7.84 2.55
CA GLN A 11 8.30 7.54 1.91
C GLN A 11 8.35 7.70 0.39
N PRO A 12 9.29 7.02 -0.29
CA PRO A 12 9.44 7.21 -1.73
C PRO A 12 8.26 6.69 -2.55
N PHE A 13 7.40 5.88 -1.94
CA PHE A 13 6.24 5.32 -2.65
C PHE A 13 5.05 6.28 -2.67
N ILE A 14 5.04 7.31 -1.83
CA ILE A 14 3.92 8.26 -1.78
C ILE A 14 4.15 9.34 -2.83
N LEU A 15 3.23 9.43 -3.79
CA LEU A 15 3.36 10.34 -4.92
C LEU A 15 2.77 11.72 -4.67
N ASP A 16 1.85 11.83 -3.72
CA ASP A 16 1.21 13.10 -3.41
C ASP A 16 1.11 13.25 -1.91
N ILE A 17 2.06 13.99 -1.34
CA ILE A 17 2.12 14.16 0.11
C ILE A 17 1.07 15.14 0.63
N HIS A 18 0.41 15.88 -0.26
CA HIS A 18 -0.59 16.86 0.18
C HIS A 18 -2.00 16.28 0.27
N HIS A 19 -2.25 15.16 -0.39
CA HIS A 19 -3.59 14.59 -0.45
C HIS A 19 -3.55 13.14 0.02
N GLN A 20 -3.08 12.95 1.25
CA GLN A 20 -3.01 11.64 1.85
C GLN A 20 -3.68 11.66 3.21
N LEU A 21 -4.19 10.52 3.61
CA LEU A 21 -4.79 10.34 4.93
C LEU A 21 -4.27 9.07 5.54
N GLY A 22 -3.79 9.15 6.76
CA GLY A 22 -3.32 8.00 7.50
C GLY A 22 -4.03 7.88 8.84
N GLN A 23 -3.91 6.73 9.45
CA GLN A 23 -4.40 6.51 10.80
C GLN A 23 -3.39 5.66 11.55
N PRO A 24 -3.26 5.87 12.87
CA PRO A 24 -2.31 5.10 13.65
C PRO A 24 -2.75 3.65 13.81
N GLY A 25 -1.80 2.76 13.93
CA GLY A 25 -2.07 1.36 14.16
C GLY A 25 -0.93 0.69 14.89
N THR A 26 -1.26 -0.33 15.68
CA THR A 26 -0.27 -1.13 16.38
C THR A 26 0.13 -2.31 15.50
N LEU A 27 1.42 -2.49 15.31
CA LEU A 27 1.96 -3.59 14.53
C LEU A 27 2.28 -4.76 15.47
N ASP A 28 1.76 -5.92 15.15
CA ASP A 28 2.00 -7.12 15.93
C ASP A 28 3.39 -7.66 15.57
N GLN A 29 4.34 -7.50 16.46
CA GLN A 29 5.72 -7.87 16.19
C GLN A 29 5.88 -9.35 15.82
N SER A 30 4.99 -10.22 16.27
CA SER A 30 5.09 -11.63 15.97
C SER A 30 4.80 -11.95 14.50
N LEU A 31 4.11 -11.06 13.80
CA LEU A 31 3.78 -11.22 12.40
C LEU A 31 4.86 -10.65 11.48
N TRP A 32 5.85 -9.96 12.04
CA TRP A 32 6.96 -9.38 11.30
C TRP A 32 8.26 -10.09 11.67
N SER A 33 8.19 -11.40 11.74
CA SER A 33 9.34 -12.20 12.19
C SER A 33 10.50 -12.08 11.20
N GLY A 34 11.70 -12.17 11.74
CA GLY A 34 12.91 -12.15 10.92
C GLY A 34 13.39 -10.76 10.52
N VAL A 35 12.69 -9.71 10.94
CA VAL A 35 13.09 -8.34 10.60
C VAL A 35 13.16 -7.51 11.86
N THR A 36 14.05 -6.48 11.83
CA THR A 36 14.20 -5.59 12.97
C THR A 36 13.27 -4.41 12.92
N TYR A 37 12.64 -4.17 11.77
CA TYR A 37 11.68 -3.09 11.61
C TYR A 37 10.69 -3.45 10.51
N ALA A 38 9.50 -2.87 10.61
CA ALA A 38 8.50 -2.96 9.56
C ALA A 38 8.83 -1.92 8.50
N LYS A 39 8.92 -2.34 7.27
CA LYS A 39 9.37 -1.49 6.17
C LYS A 39 8.25 -0.61 5.66
N ALA A 40 8.54 0.67 5.45
CA ALA A 40 7.60 1.59 4.80
C ALA A 40 7.23 1.06 3.42
N GLY A 41 5.97 1.22 3.05
CA GLY A 41 5.47 0.73 1.78
C GLY A 41 4.95 -0.70 1.83
N THR A 42 4.95 -1.33 3.00
CA THR A 42 4.38 -2.67 3.14
C THR A 42 2.86 -2.57 3.21
N VAL A 43 2.18 -3.33 2.36
CA VAL A 43 0.72 -3.44 2.42
C VAL A 43 0.38 -4.25 3.66
N VAL A 44 -0.56 -3.77 4.46
CA VAL A 44 -0.90 -4.39 5.74
C VAL A 44 -2.35 -4.83 5.79
N GLY A 45 -2.58 -5.87 6.55
CA GLY A 45 -3.90 -6.34 6.92
C GLY A 45 -4.05 -6.28 8.42
N LYS A 46 -5.29 -6.40 8.90
CA LYS A 46 -5.60 -6.27 10.32
C LYS A 46 -6.10 -7.59 10.86
N VAL A 47 -5.44 -8.08 11.89
CA VAL A 47 -5.85 -9.33 12.54
C VAL A 47 -7.17 -9.07 13.26
N THR A 48 -8.19 -9.84 12.92
CA THR A 48 -9.54 -9.62 13.42
C THR A 48 -9.60 -9.76 14.95
N SER A 49 -8.92 -10.74 15.49
CA SER A 49 -9.02 -11.05 16.93
C SER A 49 -8.30 -10.02 17.81
N SER A 50 -7.17 -9.48 17.33
CA SER A 50 -6.34 -8.59 18.15
C SER A 50 -6.49 -7.12 17.78
N GLY A 51 -6.92 -6.84 16.55
CA GLY A 51 -6.96 -5.48 16.04
C GLY A 51 -5.60 -4.92 15.67
N LYS A 52 -4.56 -5.74 15.71
CA LYS A 52 -3.21 -5.33 15.35
C LYS A 52 -2.94 -5.60 13.88
N TYR A 53 -1.92 -4.97 13.34
CA TYR A 53 -1.62 -5.04 11.93
C TYR A 53 -0.41 -5.94 11.68
N GLY A 54 -0.48 -6.68 10.59
CA GLY A 54 0.63 -7.46 10.08
C GLY A 54 0.70 -7.30 8.57
N PRO A 55 1.71 -7.89 7.94
CA PRO A 55 1.79 -7.86 6.48
C PRO A 55 0.55 -8.49 5.86
N TYR A 56 0.03 -7.84 4.83
CA TYR A 56 -1.07 -8.40 4.06
C TYR A 56 -0.64 -9.74 3.48
N ASP A 57 -1.53 -10.72 3.57
CA ASP A 57 -1.27 -12.07 3.07
C ASP A 57 -2.58 -12.65 2.56
N HIS A 58 -2.71 -12.72 1.23
CA HIS A 58 -3.94 -13.18 0.60
C HIS A 58 -4.33 -14.60 1.04
N SER A 59 -3.37 -15.40 1.44
CA SER A 59 -3.62 -16.78 1.87
C SER A 59 -3.93 -16.91 3.37
N ALA A 60 -3.86 -15.82 4.12
CA ALA A 60 -4.17 -15.85 5.54
C ALA A 60 -5.67 -16.05 5.77
N SER A 61 -6.01 -16.38 7.01
CA SER A 61 -7.41 -16.54 7.42
C SER A 61 -7.70 -15.86 8.75
N ASP A 62 -6.82 -14.97 9.18
CA ASP A 62 -6.94 -14.28 10.47
C ASP A 62 -7.37 -12.82 10.33
N GLY A 63 -7.68 -12.38 9.14
CA GLY A 63 -8.04 -11.00 8.81
C GLY A 63 -7.05 -10.33 7.89
N ARG A 64 -5.80 -10.82 7.86
CA ARG A 64 -4.77 -10.22 7.01
C ARG A 64 -4.94 -10.55 5.54
N GLU A 65 -5.88 -11.41 5.20
CA GLU A 65 -6.23 -11.68 3.80
C GLU A 65 -6.92 -10.48 3.15
N PHE A 66 -7.32 -9.50 3.96
CA PHE A 66 -7.89 -8.25 3.46
C PHE A 66 -6.91 -7.12 3.72
N ALA A 67 -6.43 -6.49 2.65
CA ALA A 67 -5.57 -5.33 2.78
C ALA A 67 -6.40 -4.16 3.32
N VAL A 68 -5.84 -3.44 4.30
CA VAL A 68 -6.54 -2.29 4.90
C VAL A 68 -5.76 -1.00 4.77
N GLY A 69 -4.51 -1.05 4.32
CA GLY A 69 -3.71 0.15 4.13
C GLY A 69 -2.27 -0.17 3.81
N ILE A 70 -1.45 0.86 3.84
CA ILE A 70 -0.03 0.75 3.52
C ILE A 70 0.74 1.45 4.64
N LEU A 71 1.76 0.79 5.17
CA LEU A 71 2.59 1.37 6.23
C LEU A 71 3.35 2.58 5.69
N LYS A 72 3.22 3.73 6.36
CA LYS A 72 3.77 4.98 5.84
C LYS A 72 5.26 5.14 6.09
N SER A 73 5.77 4.59 7.17
CA SER A 73 7.18 4.78 7.53
C SER A 73 7.75 3.53 8.15
N ASN A 74 9.09 3.48 8.22
CA ASN A 74 9.78 2.37 8.86
C ASN A 74 9.53 2.41 10.36
N ILE A 75 9.06 1.30 10.94
CA ILE A 75 8.73 1.22 12.36
C ILE A 75 9.62 0.16 12.99
N PRO A 76 10.54 0.55 13.88
CA PRO A 76 11.40 -0.42 14.53
C PRO A 76 10.64 -1.22 15.59
N PHE A 77 11.03 -2.47 15.74
CA PHE A 77 10.55 -3.32 16.82
C PHE A 77 11.62 -3.35 17.90
N THR A 78 11.41 -2.58 18.96
CA THR A 78 12.37 -2.48 20.04
C THR A 78 12.28 -3.68 20.97
N VAL A 79 13.29 -3.83 21.83
CA VAL A 79 13.28 -4.87 22.84
C VAL A 79 13.33 -4.20 24.20
N ASP A 80 12.62 -4.76 25.15
CA ASP A 80 12.59 -4.22 26.50
C ASP A 80 13.80 -4.73 27.31
N SER A 81 13.86 -4.36 28.58
CA SER A 81 14.97 -4.73 29.44
C SER A 81 15.06 -6.24 29.68
N GLY A 82 13.95 -6.96 29.48
CA GLY A 82 13.94 -8.41 29.57
C GLY A 82 14.26 -9.10 28.24
N ASN A 83 14.71 -8.34 27.25
CA ASN A 83 15.02 -8.83 25.92
C ASN A 83 13.78 -9.38 25.18
N VAL A 84 12.63 -8.85 25.54
CA VAL A 84 11.36 -9.21 24.88
C VAL A 84 11.07 -8.19 23.79
N ARG A 85 10.81 -8.67 22.59
CA ARG A 85 10.51 -7.83 21.45
C ARG A 85 9.10 -7.22 21.61
N MET A 86 8.98 -5.95 21.32
CA MET A 86 7.77 -5.19 21.55
C MET A 86 7.09 -4.80 20.26
N ASP A 87 5.76 -4.66 20.31
CA ASP A 87 4.99 -4.16 19.19
C ASP A 87 5.39 -2.72 18.87
N GLY A 88 5.24 -2.36 17.61
CA GLY A 88 5.46 -1.00 17.18
C GLY A 88 4.16 -0.29 16.89
N VAL A 89 4.20 1.04 16.87
CA VAL A 89 3.05 1.85 16.48
C VAL A 89 3.45 2.67 15.27
N GLY A 90 2.66 2.60 14.23
CA GLY A 90 2.94 3.31 13.00
C GLY A 90 1.71 3.91 12.38
N ASP A 91 1.93 4.70 11.35
CA ASP A 91 0.85 5.36 10.62
C ASP A 91 0.54 4.54 9.38
N ILE A 92 -0.73 4.25 9.18
CA ILE A 92 -1.19 3.42 8.06
C ILE A 92 -1.88 4.33 7.06
N LEU A 93 -1.39 4.34 5.84
CA LEU A 93 -1.99 5.12 4.76
C LEU A 93 -3.28 4.46 4.31
N ILE A 94 -4.38 5.21 4.36
CA ILE A 94 -5.69 4.69 3.95
C ILE A 94 -6.27 5.43 2.75
N GLN A 95 -5.66 6.54 2.37
CA GLN A 95 -6.09 7.33 1.21
C GLN A 95 -4.89 8.04 0.64
N GLY A 96 -4.75 8.04 -0.68
CA GLY A 96 -3.66 8.73 -1.33
C GLY A 96 -3.30 8.12 -2.68
N ARG A 97 -2.18 8.57 -3.24
CA ARG A 97 -1.61 8.04 -4.48
C ARG A 97 -0.24 7.46 -4.20
N VAL A 98 -0.01 6.28 -4.68
CA VAL A 98 1.23 5.56 -4.40
C VAL A 98 1.82 4.96 -5.68
N ASP A 99 3.12 4.75 -5.67
CA ASP A 99 3.84 4.03 -6.72
C ASP A 99 3.87 2.56 -6.34
N LYS A 100 3.01 1.77 -6.99
CA LYS A 100 2.88 0.36 -6.62
C LYS A 100 4.13 -0.46 -6.88
N THR A 101 5.03 0.01 -7.73
CA THR A 101 6.27 -0.70 -7.98
C THR A 101 7.23 -0.65 -6.80
N LYS A 102 6.98 0.24 -5.86
CA LYS A 102 7.81 0.42 -4.66
C LYS A 102 7.18 -0.17 -3.41
N LEU A 103 6.05 -0.85 -3.56
CA LEU A 103 5.37 -1.45 -2.42
C LEU A 103 5.86 -2.88 -2.19
N THR A 104 5.73 -3.32 -0.93
CA THR A 104 6.01 -4.70 -0.55
C THR A 104 4.67 -5.39 -0.26
N GLY A 105 4.48 -6.55 -0.85
CA GLY A 105 3.26 -7.33 -0.61
C GLY A 105 2.08 -6.93 -1.47
N TYR A 106 2.28 -6.08 -2.45
CA TYR A 106 1.22 -5.69 -3.37
C TYR A 106 0.89 -6.85 -4.33
N ASP A 107 -0.39 -7.08 -4.55
CA ASP A 107 -0.85 -7.97 -5.60
C ASP A 107 -2.12 -7.36 -6.23
N SER A 108 -2.66 -8.04 -7.23
CA SER A 108 -3.78 -7.48 -7.99
C SER A 108 -5.07 -7.38 -7.19
N TYR A 109 -5.19 -8.09 -6.09
CA TYR A 109 -6.39 -8.00 -5.24
C TYR A 109 -6.40 -6.71 -4.42
N VAL A 110 -5.22 -6.16 -4.14
CA VAL A 110 -5.09 -4.98 -3.29
C VAL A 110 -5.81 -3.76 -3.89
N ASP A 111 -5.78 -3.62 -5.20
CA ASP A 111 -6.47 -2.52 -5.88
C ASP A 111 -7.95 -2.47 -5.51
N ALA A 112 -8.60 -3.62 -5.51
CA ALA A 112 -10.03 -3.68 -5.21
C ALA A 112 -10.32 -3.49 -3.74
N MET A 113 -9.37 -3.87 -2.87
CA MET A 113 -9.54 -3.78 -1.42
C MET A 113 -9.32 -2.38 -0.89
N LEU A 114 -8.56 -1.54 -1.61
CA LEU A 114 -8.19 -0.19 -1.17
C LEU A 114 -8.65 0.84 -2.20
N PRO A 115 -9.97 1.07 -2.32
CA PRO A 115 -10.49 1.94 -3.37
C PRO A 115 -10.13 3.41 -3.19
N LEU A 116 -9.74 3.83 -1.98
CA LEU A 116 -9.35 5.21 -1.73
C LEU A 116 -7.88 5.47 -2.03
N ILE A 117 -7.13 4.44 -2.37
CA ILE A 117 -5.73 4.57 -2.76
C ILE A 117 -5.63 4.36 -4.26
N THR A 118 -4.97 5.30 -4.93
CA THR A 118 -4.69 5.20 -6.36
C THR A 118 -3.30 4.61 -6.54
N PHE A 119 -3.25 3.47 -7.20
CA PHE A 119 -1.98 2.77 -7.43
C PHE A 119 -1.45 3.14 -8.81
N GLU A 120 -0.28 3.78 -8.85
CA GLU A 120 0.38 4.19 -10.07
C GLU A 120 1.62 3.32 -10.30
N PRO A 121 2.06 3.10 -11.51
CA PRO A 121 1.37 3.46 -12.73
C PRO A 121 0.18 2.52 -12.96
N LYS A 122 -0.90 3.09 -13.46
CA LYS A 122 -2.05 2.26 -13.78
C LYS A 122 -1.72 1.39 -14.98
N VAL A 123 -2.35 0.24 -15.01
CA VAL A 123 -2.24 -0.59 -16.20
C VAL A 123 -2.88 0.19 -17.34
N ASN A 124 -2.12 0.39 -18.37
CA ASN A 124 -2.61 1.13 -19.50
C ASN A 124 -3.51 0.25 -20.32
N PRO A 125 -4.78 0.52 -20.28
CA PRO A 125 -5.67 -0.30 -21.06
C PRO A 125 -5.48 -0.08 -22.52
N SER A 126 -4.80 0.84 -22.84
CA SER A 126 -4.58 1.02 -24.13
C SER A 126 -3.44 0.49 -24.46
N ALA A 127 -3.05 0.39 -23.36
CA ALA A 127 -2.25 -0.14 -23.81
C ALA A 127 -3.37 -0.62 -24.32
N VAL A 128 -3.91 -0.42 -24.09
CA VAL A 128 -4.98 -0.57 -24.41
C VAL A 128 -5.65 0.46 -24.85
N ILE A 129 -5.43 1.01 -25.04
CA ILE A 129 -5.96 1.80 -25.56
C ILE A 129 -6.04 2.23 -26.48
N THR A 130 -6.13 1.82 -26.72
CA THR A 130 -6.39 2.22 -27.37
C THR A 130 -7.08 2.26 -27.82
N ILE A 131 -7.57 2.18 -27.60
CA ILE A 131 -8.35 2.24 -27.86
C ILE A 131 -8.82 2.86 -28.13
N LEU A 132 -9.10 2.81 -28.04
CA LEU A 132 -9.79 3.18 -28.35
C LEU A 132 -9.80 3.81 -29.01
N GLU A 133 -9.77 3.79 -29.04
CA GLU A 133 -10.15 3.98 -29.69
C GLU A 133 -10.41 4.11 -30.33
N GLN A 134 -10.53 4.03 -30.33
CA GLN A 134 -11.20 3.79 -30.92
C GLN A 134 -11.58 3.90 -31.36
N PRO A 135 -11.74 3.88 -31.55
CA PRO A 135 -12.59 3.70 -32.04
C PRO A 135 -12.80 3.84 -32.46
N ALA A 136 -12.83 3.90 -32.40
CA ALA A 136 -13.59 3.76 -32.83
C ALA A 136 -13.67 3.91 -33.11
N PRO A 137 -13.59 3.87 -32.98
CA PRO A 137 -14.19 3.78 -33.31
C PRO A 137 -14.19 3.91 -33.59
N MET A 138 -14.25 3.95 -33.37
CA MET A 138 -14.85 3.73 -33.76
C MET A 138 -14.79 3.82 -34.30
N SER A 139 -14.59 3.99 -34.05
CA SER A 139 -15.06 3.79 -34.65
C SER A 139 -14.98 3.85 -35.07
N THR A 140 -14.90 3.89 -34.92
CA THR A 140 -15.36 3.74 -35.39
C THR A 140 -15.40 3.84 -35.70
N ILE A 141 -15.51 3.91 -35.68
CA ILE A 141 -16.13 3.75 -36.09
C ILE A 141 -16.12 3.88 -36.59
N ASN A 142 -16.20 3.89 -36.34
CA ASN A 142 -16.72 3.72 -36.98
C ASN A 142 -16.88 3.89 -37.37
N VAL A 143 -16.90 4.05 -37.17
CA VAL A 143 -17.57 3.91 -37.68
C VAL A 143 -17.69 3.96 -38.21
N GLY A 144 -17.67 3.97 -38.11
CA GLY A 144 -18.35 3.73 -38.59
C GLY A 144 -18.13 3.92 -39.23
N LEU A 145 -18.23 3.97 -39.25
CA LEU A 145 -18.35 3.93 -39.88
C LEU A 145 -18.11 3.87 -40.45
N SER A 146 -17.96 3.81 -40.46
CA SER A 146 -18.11 3.68 -41.09
C SER A 146 -17.93 3.55 -41.52
#